data_f6e46f3bf24330c7cb636f966ca6b4a3
#
_entry.id   f6e46f3bf24330c7cb636f966ca6b4a3
#
_cell.length_a   1.000
_cell.length_b   1.000
_cell.length_c   1.000
_cell.angle_alpha   90.00
_cell.angle_beta   90.00
_cell.angle_gamma   90.00
#
_symmetry.space_group_name_H-M   'P 1'
#
loop_
_entity.id
_entity.type
_entity.pdbx_description
1 polymer ?
#
loop_
_entity_poly.entity_id
_entity_poly.type
_entity_poly.pdbx_seq_one_letter_code
_entity_poly.pdbx_strand_id
1 'polypeptide(L)'
;MTASPKILDCTFRDGGYYTDWDFDRSTVQDYLLAIDESGVDFVEIGFRGPAIAGRSMGPFAHCPDWLLAEFDLPRRARLGVMVNASDLLRSGVSPVAPEWFAPAAASPVSLVRVAAHFPEVEAVRPHVERLRSLGYEVGLNLMQAAGRASSEIEATAAAVDSWGTVRVLYFADSLGNMQPRDVVETVGALRRAWCGDLGFHAHDNKGLALTNTLTAIDSGVGWVDATLAGMGRGAGNARTEHLLLELESRAGEPRGVRPAALFPLVLREFESLRARHGWGPSLLYHLAATWGIHPTYVQEMVLECAGRPDRLLAGMDVLRHSASRSFSAANLRSALAGVAGDSVGSVSARAIVAGRDVLLLAPGPQASAHRAAIGRFVARHEPFTINLNFESHVDPTMIDAFATCNTTRVAASREAIEGAGRPVILPLSVLGEDVVRAMRPGGILDYGLAIEPGAFAAEDGGARIPASLVGPYAIAFAIAGGAATVYLAGFDGFPATDRRQAEMVAILDRIRETYPDRRLVSLTPTSYPVETASLYAVEEPS
;
A
#
# COMPACT_ATOMS: atom_id res chain seq x y z
N MET A 1 7.95 -2.47 -42.91
CA MET A 1 8.01 -1.65 -41.67
C MET A 1 6.81 -2.01 -40.83
N THR A 2 6.97 -2.58 -39.64
CA THR A 2 5.86 -2.79 -38.71
C THR A 2 5.35 -1.42 -38.27
N ALA A 3 4.01 -1.24 -38.22
CA ALA A 3 3.41 0.01 -37.72
C ALA A 3 3.93 0.30 -36.30
N SER A 4 4.07 1.59 -35.98
CA SER A 4 4.45 2.00 -34.61
C SER A 4 3.47 1.45 -33.58
N PRO A 5 3.93 0.88 -32.46
CA PRO A 5 3.01 0.44 -31.41
C PRO A 5 2.23 1.61 -30.85
N LYS A 6 0.99 1.38 -30.44
CA LYS A 6 0.20 2.30 -29.63
C LYS A 6 0.64 2.20 -28.19
N ILE A 7 0.84 3.33 -27.56
CA ILE A 7 1.29 3.44 -26.17
C ILE A 7 0.10 3.84 -25.32
N LEU A 8 -0.17 3.05 -24.30
CA LEU A 8 -1.18 3.33 -23.29
C LEU A 8 -0.51 3.59 -21.95
N ASP A 9 -0.69 4.81 -21.42
CA ASP A 9 -0.25 5.09 -20.06
C ASP A 9 -1.38 4.77 -19.07
N CYS A 10 -1.07 3.97 -18.05
CA CYS A 10 -2.03 3.55 -17.02
C CYS A 10 -1.59 3.96 -15.61
N THR A 11 -0.88 5.08 -15.48
CA THR A 11 -0.30 5.56 -14.21
C THR A 11 -1.33 5.64 -13.08
N PHE A 12 -2.46 6.31 -13.28
CA PHE A 12 -3.43 6.48 -12.21
C PHE A 12 -4.29 5.24 -11.97
N ARG A 13 -4.49 4.42 -13.00
CA ARG A 13 -5.19 3.15 -12.82
C ARG A 13 -4.36 2.18 -11.96
N ASP A 14 -3.09 1.95 -12.33
CA ASP A 14 -2.25 0.95 -11.66
C ASP A 14 -1.52 1.54 -10.45
N GLY A 15 -1.16 2.81 -10.48
CA GLY A 15 -0.58 3.53 -9.34
C GLY A 15 -1.54 3.73 -8.18
N GLY A 16 -2.84 3.72 -8.43
CA GLY A 16 -3.87 3.85 -7.40
C GLY A 16 -3.80 2.80 -6.29
N TYR A 17 -3.16 1.66 -6.52
CA TYR A 17 -2.90 0.66 -5.47
C TYR A 17 -2.02 1.17 -4.32
N TYR A 18 -1.32 2.30 -4.49
CA TYR A 18 -0.53 2.96 -3.46
C TYR A 18 -1.22 4.15 -2.81
N THR A 19 -2.19 4.76 -3.49
CA THR A 19 -2.85 6.00 -3.06
C THR A 19 -4.34 5.81 -2.79
N ASP A 20 -4.85 4.58 -2.80
CA ASP A 20 -6.29 4.27 -2.80
C ASP A 20 -7.06 5.02 -3.90
N TRP A 21 -6.42 5.27 -5.05
CA TRP A 21 -6.94 6.05 -6.20
C TRP A 21 -7.32 7.49 -5.86
N ASP A 22 -6.72 8.03 -4.81
CA ASP A 22 -6.80 9.44 -4.44
C ASP A 22 -5.50 10.13 -4.86
N PHE A 23 -5.60 11.06 -5.80
CA PHE A 23 -4.49 11.81 -6.33
C PHE A 23 -4.77 13.30 -6.24
N ASP A 24 -3.73 14.09 -5.96
CA ASP A 24 -3.85 15.54 -5.96
C ASP A 24 -4.34 16.04 -7.33
N ARG A 25 -5.35 16.91 -7.30
CA ARG A 25 -5.99 17.44 -8.50
C ARG A 25 -5.02 18.17 -9.44
N SER A 26 -4.07 18.91 -8.89
CA SER A 26 -3.04 19.59 -9.68
C SER A 26 -2.09 18.59 -10.35
N THR A 27 -1.70 17.52 -9.65
CA THR A 27 -0.89 16.44 -10.23
C THR A 27 -1.62 15.75 -11.37
N VAL A 28 -2.93 15.50 -11.24
CA VAL A 28 -3.74 14.92 -12.32
C VAL A 28 -3.78 15.85 -13.54
N GLN A 29 -4.01 17.16 -13.34
CA GLN A 29 -4.07 18.11 -14.43
C GLN A 29 -2.72 18.24 -15.15
N ASP A 30 -1.63 18.40 -14.40
CA ASP A 30 -0.26 18.45 -14.95
C ASP A 30 0.08 17.18 -15.74
N TYR A 31 -0.35 16.02 -15.24
CA TYR A 31 -0.18 14.73 -15.91
C TYR A 31 -0.93 14.69 -17.25
N LEU A 32 -2.21 15.06 -17.27
CA LEU A 32 -3.02 15.03 -18.50
C LEU A 32 -2.42 15.93 -19.61
N LEU A 33 -1.90 17.09 -19.23
CA LEU A 33 -1.22 18.00 -20.14
C LEU A 33 0.11 17.41 -20.67
N ALA A 34 0.95 16.92 -19.77
CA ALA A 34 2.26 16.36 -20.14
C ALA A 34 2.13 15.11 -21.01
N ILE A 35 1.18 14.23 -20.71
CA ILE A 35 0.89 13.02 -21.50
C ILE A 35 0.40 13.39 -22.92
N ASP A 36 -0.47 14.40 -23.05
CA ASP A 36 -0.98 14.82 -24.35
C ASP A 36 0.14 15.36 -25.27
N GLU A 37 1.14 16.00 -24.68
CA GLU A 37 2.32 16.50 -25.39
C GLU A 37 3.34 15.40 -25.71
N SER A 38 3.39 14.34 -24.92
CA SER A 38 4.40 13.29 -25.01
C SER A 38 4.26 12.39 -26.23
N GLY A 39 3.08 12.32 -26.85
CA GLY A 39 2.76 11.43 -27.97
C GLY A 39 2.30 10.03 -27.56
N VAL A 40 1.85 9.87 -26.32
CA VAL A 40 1.10 8.71 -25.84
C VAL A 40 -0.28 8.68 -26.51
N ASP A 41 -0.74 7.49 -26.95
CA ASP A 41 -1.99 7.35 -27.69
C ASP A 41 -3.22 7.27 -26.79
N PHE A 42 -3.08 6.61 -25.61
CA PHE A 42 -4.16 6.37 -24.67
C PHE A 42 -3.75 6.62 -23.23
N VAL A 43 -4.69 7.13 -22.45
CA VAL A 43 -4.57 7.28 -20.99
C VAL A 43 -5.65 6.44 -20.32
N GLU A 44 -5.27 5.40 -19.59
CA GLU A 44 -6.18 4.67 -18.74
C GLU A 44 -6.22 5.33 -17.35
N ILE A 45 -7.18 6.24 -17.21
CA ILE A 45 -7.22 7.19 -16.08
C ILE A 45 -7.60 6.54 -14.74
N GLY A 46 -8.22 5.36 -14.74
CA GLY A 46 -8.62 4.66 -13.53
C GLY A 46 -9.56 3.49 -13.80
N PHE A 47 -10.28 3.09 -12.76
CA PHE A 47 -11.29 2.03 -12.84
C PHE A 47 -12.71 2.58 -12.98
N ARG A 48 -13.63 1.71 -13.45
CA ARG A 48 -15.08 1.82 -13.23
C ARG A 48 -15.60 0.54 -12.60
N GLY A 49 -16.30 0.67 -11.49
CA GLY A 49 -16.81 -0.49 -10.77
C GLY A 49 -17.58 -0.10 -9.52
N PRO A 50 -18.11 -1.10 -8.78
CA PRO A 50 -18.87 -0.86 -7.57
C PRO A 50 -18.00 -0.32 -6.44
N ALA A 51 -18.62 0.35 -5.47
CA ALA A 51 -17.97 0.67 -4.21
C ALA A 51 -17.62 -0.63 -3.45
N ILE A 52 -16.44 -0.66 -2.84
CA ILE A 52 -16.02 -1.77 -1.97
C ILE A 52 -16.51 -1.46 -0.56
N ALA A 53 -17.35 -2.34 -0.02
CA ALA A 53 -17.90 -2.16 1.33
C ALA A 53 -16.77 -2.06 2.38
N GLY A 54 -16.85 -1.06 3.25
CA GLY A 54 -15.88 -0.84 4.33
C GLY A 54 -14.54 -0.25 3.90
N ARG A 55 -14.39 0.15 2.62
CA ARG A 55 -13.17 0.82 2.11
C ARG A 55 -13.54 2.14 1.44
N SER A 56 -13.00 3.23 1.94
CA SER A 56 -13.06 4.52 1.25
C SER A 56 -11.96 4.55 0.19
N MET A 57 -12.35 4.78 -1.06
CA MET A 57 -11.43 4.85 -2.19
C MET A 57 -11.59 6.20 -2.88
N GLY A 58 -10.51 6.69 -3.44
CA GLY A 58 -10.48 7.95 -4.17
C GLY A 58 -11.27 7.92 -5.48
N PRO A 59 -11.44 9.07 -6.11
CA PRO A 59 -12.33 9.25 -7.26
C PRO A 59 -11.91 8.44 -8.49
N PHE A 60 -10.61 8.15 -8.66
CA PHE A 60 -10.10 7.38 -9.80
C PHE A 60 -10.30 5.86 -9.68
N ALA A 61 -10.82 5.38 -8.55
CA ALA A 61 -11.35 4.02 -8.43
C ALA A 61 -12.71 3.86 -9.14
N HIS A 62 -13.38 4.96 -9.48
CA HIS A 62 -14.73 4.96 -10.06
C HIS A 62 -14.85 5.78 -11.35
N CYS A 63 -13.99 6.76 -11.59
CA CYS A 63 -13.89 7.61 -12.77
C CYS A 63 -15.25 8.00 -13.40
N PRO A 64 -16.20 8.58 -12.66
CA PRO A 64 -17.46 9.00 -13.23
C PRO A 64 -17.25 10.14 -14.25
N ASP A 65 -18.07 10.19 -15.29
CA ASP A 65 -17.90 11.20 -16.37
C ASP A 65 -17.95 12.64 -15.88
N TRP A 66 -18.76 12.94 -14.85
CA TRP A 66 -18.81 14.28 -14.24
C TRP A 66 -17.49 14.71 -13.60
N LEU A 67 -16.73 13.74 -13.00
CA LEU A 67 -15.40 14.04 -12.45
C LEU A 67 -14.41 14.36 -13.58
N LEU A 68 -14.41 13.56 -14.64
CA LEU A 68 -13.52 13.77 -15.78
C LEU A 68 -13.79 15.12 -16.47
N ALA A 69 -15.04 15.58 -16.48
CA ALA A 69 -15.41 16.88 -17.02
C ALA A 69 -14.86 18.10 -16.23
N GLU A 70 -14.31 17.87 -15.04
CA GLU A 70 -13.67 18.92 -14.23
C GLU A 70 -12.21 19.21 -14.62
N PHE A 71 -11.62 18.41 -15.52
CA PHE A 71 -10.25 18.55 -15.98
C PHE A 71 -10.18 19.01 -17.43
N ASP A 72 -9.09 19.69 -17.78
CA ASP A 72 -8.71 19.94 -19.17
C ASP A 72 -8.19 18.62 -19.76
N LEU A 73 -9.06 17.95 -20.51
CA LEU A 73 -8.78 16.62 -21.05
C LEU A 73 -7.79 16.68 -22.22
N PRO A 74 -7.00 15.60 -22.44
CA PRO A 74 -6.08 15.51 -23.56
C PRO A 74 -6.82 15.67 -24.89
N ARG A 75 -6.17 16.31 -25.86
CA ARG A 75 -6.72 16.51 -27.22
C ARG A 75 -6.25 15.44 -28.21
N ARG A 76 -5.09 14.84 -27.96
CA ARG A 76 -4.45 13.83 -28.81
C ARG A 76 -4.60 12.44 -28.20
N ALA A 77 -4.23 12.30 -26.93
CA ALA A 77 -4.39 11.04 -26.21
C ALA A 77 -5.88 10.80 -25.92
N ARG A 78 -6.31 9.56 -26.11
CA ARG A 78 -7.70 9.15 -25.88
C ARG A 78 -7.86 8.57 -24.47
N LEU A 79 -8.96 8.88 -23.80
CA LEU A 79 -9.21 8.34 -22.46
C LEU A 79 -9.75 6.91 -22.51
N GLY A 80 -9.24 6.11 -21.58
CA GLY A 80 -9.71 4.77 -21.27
C GLY A 80 -9.94 4.58 -19.77
N VAL A 81 -10.70 3.56 -19.43
CA VAL A 81 -10.88 3.04 -18.07
C VAL A 81 -10.80 1.53 -18.07
N MET A 82 -10.49 0.95 -16.92
CA MET A 82 -10.54 -0.49 -16.71
C MET A 82 -11.73 -0.90 -15.86
N VAL A 83 -12.26 -2.10 -16.09
CA VAL A 83 -13.24 -2.77 -15.25
C VAL A 83 -12.81 -4.22 -15.03
N ASN A 84 -12.95 -4.72 -13.81
CA ASN A 84 -12.64 -6.13 -13.53
C ASN A 84 -13.80 -7.04 -13.94
N ALA A 85 -13.51 -8.14 -14.60
CA ALA A 85 -14.49 -9.17 -14.94
C ALA A 85 -15.24 -9.65 -13.68
N SER A 86 -14.54 -9.86 -12.58
CA SER A 86 -15.14 -10.27 -11.31
C SER A 86 -16.19 -9.27 -10.77
N ASP A 87 -16.04 -7.97 -11.04
CA ASP A 87 -17.02 -6.95 -10.64
C ASP A 87 -18.26 -7.00 -11.53
N LEU A 88 -18.09 -7.20 -12.82
CA LEU A 88 -19.18 -7.40 -13.77
C LEU A 88 -19.98 -8.66 -13.47
N LEU A 89 -19.31 -9.76 -13.16
CA LEU A 89 -19.94 -11.06 -12.91
C LEU A 89 -20.65 -11.16 -11.56
N ARG A 90 -20.17 -10.43 -10.53
CA ARG A 90 -20.81 -10.40 -9.19
C ARG A 90 -22.09 -9.61 -9.14
N SER A 91 -22.30 -8.66 -10.01
CA SER A 91 -23.42 -7.72 -9.92
C SER A 91 -24.80 -8.39 -10.13
N GLY A 92 -24.86 -9.62 -10.68
CA GLY A 92 -26.14 -10.34 -10.93
C GLY A 92 -27.12 -9.55 -11.82
N VAL A 93 -26.68 -8.40 -12.31
CA VAL A 93 -27.45 -7.43 -13.08
C VAL A 93 -27.18 -7.69 -14.56
N SER A 94 -28.14 -7.35 -15.40
CA SER A 94 -28.04 -7.24 -16.87
C SER A 94 -26.66 -6.77 -17.34
N PRO A 95 -26.16 -7.27 -18.50
CA PRO A 95 -24.78 -6.97 -18.90
C PRO A 95 -24.45 -5.48 -18.81
N VAL A 96 -23.46 -5.13 -18.00
CA VAL A 96 -22.97 -3.78 -17.65
C VAL A 96 -24.03 -2.93 -16.92
N ALA A 97 -23.72 -2.54 -15.69
CA ALA A 97 -24.55 -1.62 -14.91
C ALA A 97 -24.69 -0.27 -15.65
N PRO A 98 -25.88 0.20 -15.96
CA PRO A 98 -26.09 1.46 -16.70
C PRO A 98 -25.49 2.67 -16.01
N GLU A 99 -25.37 2.63 -14.69
CA GLU A 99 -24.76 3.67 -13.87
C GLU A 99 -23.24 3.81 -14.06
N TRP A 100 -22.57 2.77 -14.59
CA TRP A 100 -21.12 2.83 -14.83
C TRP A 100 -20.76 3.29 -16.24
N PHE A 101 -21.64 3.02 -17.22
CA PHE A 101 -21.35 3.26 -18.63
C PHE A 101 -22.53 3.87 -19.38
N ALA A 102 -22.49 5.18 -19.61
CA ALA A 102 -23.34 5.85 -20.58
C ALA A 102 -22.94 5.44 -22.02
N PRO A 103 -23.75 5.74 -23.05
CA PRO A 103 -23.29 5.64 -24.44
C PRO A 103 -21.99 6.40 -24.67
N ALA A 104 -21.04 5.81 -25.38
CA ALA A 104 -19.71 6.38 -25.60
C ALA A 104 -19.74 7.79 -26.21
N ALA A 105 -20.76 8.11 -27.00
CA ALA A 105 -20.96 9.45 -27.57
C ALA A 105 -21.26 10.54 -26.52
N ALA A 106 -21.66 10.16 -25.29
CA ALA A 106 -21.95 11.05 -24.18
C ALA A 106 -20.88 11.00 -23.08
N SER A 107 -19.78 10.25 -23.28
CA SER A 107 -18.69 10.06 -22.31
C SER A 107 -17.38 10.56 -22.89
N PRO A 108 -16.49 11.16 -22.09
CA PRO A 108 -15.13 11.46 -22.51
C PRO A 108 -14.26 10.22 -22.71
N VAL A 109 -14.69 9.07 -22.17
CA VAL A 109 -14.02 7.78 -22.30
C VAL A 109 -14.37 7.12 -23.62
N SER A 110 -13.36 6.63 -24.34
CA SER A 110 -13.52 5.95 -25.63
C SER A 110 -13.12 4.48 -25.61
N LEU A 111 -12.24 4.09 -24.67
CA LEU A 111 -11.73 2.74 -24.51
C LEU A 111 -12.13 2.17 -23.14
N VAL A 112 -12.69 0.97 -23.13
CA VAL A 112 -12.92 0.21 -21.89
C VAL A 112 -12.13 -1.08 -21.96
N ARG A 113 -11.23 -1.30 -20.99
CA ARG A 113 -10.51 -2.56 -20.89
C ARG A 113 -11.12 -3.42 -19.79
N VAL A 114 -11.44 -4.67 -20.13
CA VAL A 114 -11.97 -5.67 -19.20
C VAL A 114 -10.82 -6.56 -18.76
N ALA A 115 -10.47 -6.51 -17.48
CA ALA A 115 -9.44 -7.38 -16.89
C ALA A 115 -10.09 -8.69 -16.43
N ALA A 116 -9.73 -9.81 -17.06
CA ALA A 116 -10.31 -11.12 -16.81
C ALA A 116 -9.22 -12.17 -16.56
N HIS A 117 -9.45 -13.04 -15.58
CA HIS A 117 -8.72 -14.30 -15.51
C HIS A 117 -9.24 -15.27 -16.57
N PHE A 118 -8.40 -16.20 -17.03
CA PHE A 118 -8.76 -17.15 -18.07
C PHE A 118 -10.09 -17.87 -17.86
N PRO A 119 -10.45 -18.35 -16.62
CA PRO A 119 -11.74 -18.98 -16.38
C PRO A 119 -12.95 -18.02 -16.48
N GLU A 120 -12.74 -16.70 -16.42
CA GLU A 120 -13.82 -15.70 -16.46
C GLU A 120 -14.15 -15.26 -17.89
N VAL A 121 -13.28 -15.58 -18.86
CA VAL A 121 -13.36 -15.04 -20.24
C VAL A 121 -14.71 -15.30 -20.88
N GLU A 122 -15.18 -16.54 -20.91
CA GLU A 122 -16.47 -16.85 -21.53
C GLU A 122 -17.65 -16.19 -20.80
N ALA A 123 -17.59 -16.15 -19.48
CA ALA A 123 -18.66 -15.56 -18.67
C ALA A 123 -18.77 -14.03 -18.87
N VAL A 124 -17.66 -13.35 -19.18
CA VAL A 124 -17.66 -11.90 -19.36
C VAL A 124 -18.09 -11.45 -20.77
N ARG A 125 -18.20 -12.36 -21.72
CA ARG A 125 -18.58 -12.09 -23.12
C ARG A 125 -19.83 -11.18 -23.26
N PRO A 126 -20.97 -11.42 -22.59
CA PRO A 126 -22.16 -10.56 -22.74
C PRO A 126 -21.90 -9.11 -22.34
N HIS A 127 -21.01 -8.89 -21.36
CA HIS A 127 -20.61 -7.54 -20.93
C HIS A 127 -19.73 -6.85 -21.98
N VAL A 128 -18.80 -7.56 -22.59
CA VAL A 128 -17.97 -7.08 -23.71
C VAL A 128 -18.83 -6.67 -24.88
N GLU A 129 -19.78 -7.52 -25.29
CA GLU A 129 -20.75 -7.24 -26.36
C GLU A 129 -21.60 -6.01 -26.04
N ARG A 130 -22.03 -5.86 -24.78
CA ARG A 130 -22.80 -4.69 -24.35
C ARG A 130 -21.97 -3.42 -24.40
N LEU A 131 -20.73 -3.41 -23.89
CA LEU A 131 -19.84 -2.25 -24.00
C LEU A 131 -19.63 -1.85 -25.47
N ARG A 132 -19.42 -2.82 -26.34
CA ARG A 132 -19.30 -2.56 -27.78
C ARG A 132 -20.58 -1.96 -28.36
N SER A 133 -21.75 -2.43 -27.95
CA SER A 133 -23.05 -1.89 -28.39
C SER A 133 -23.30 -0.45 -27.92
N LEU A 134 -22.68 -0.05 -26.80
CA LEU A 134 -22.69 1.33 -26.31
C LEU A 134 -21.71 2.25 -27.07
N GLY A 135 -20.91 1.71 -28.01
CA GLY A 135 -20.00 2.46 -28.86
C GLY A 135 -18.55 2.53 -28.36
N TYR A 136 -18.21 1.88 -27.27
CA TYR A 136 -16.83 1.85 -26.78
C TYR A 136 -15.92 0.96 -27.65
N GLU A 137 -14.65 1.33 -27.77
CA GLU A 137 -13.62 0.36 -28.11
C GLU A 137 -13.38 -0.53 -26.87
N VAL A 138 -13.31 -1.86 -27.08
CA VAL A 138 -13.15 -2.79 -25.97
C VAL A 138 -11.84 -3.55 -26.08
N GLY A 139 -11.00 -3.45 -25.04
CA GLY A 139 -9.85 -4.30 -24.83
C GLY A 139 -10.18 -5.41 -23.84
N LEU A 140 -9.67 -6.61 -24.06
CA LEU A 140 -9.75 -7.71 -23.09
C LEU A 140 -8.35 -8.05 -22.60
N ASN A 141 -8.13 -7.92 -21.27
CA ASN A 141 -6.84 -8.19 -20.64
C ASN A 141 -6.86 -9.58 -19.99
N LEU A 142 -6.10 -10.52 -20.55
CA LEU A 142 -5.88 -11.84 -19.96
C LEU A 142 -4.85 -11.73 -18.83
N MET A 143 -5.33 -11.80 -17.59
CA MET A 143 -4.49 -11.69 -16.39
C MET A 143 -3.74 -12.98 -16.12
N GLN A 144 -2.51 -12.87 -15.56
CA GLN A 144 -1.67 -14.00 -15.17
C GLN A 144 -1.40 -14.99 -16.34
N ALA A 145 -1.01 -14.46 -17.48
CA ALA A 145 -0.67 -15.27 -18.65
C ALA A 145 0.62 -16.10 -18.48
N ALA A 146 1.52 -15.66 -17.58
CA ALA A 146 2.78 -16.34 -17.33
C ALA A 146 2.61 -17.78 -16.82
N GLY A 147 3.32 -18.71 -17.46
CA GLY A 147 3.34 -20.14 -17.07
C GLY A 147 2.07 -20.92 -17.41
N ARG A 148 1.19 -20.37 -18.26
CA ARG A 148 0.05 -21.11 -18.81
C ARG A 148 0.47 -21.95 -20.02
N ALA A 149 -0.23 -23.05 -20.23
CA ALA A 149 0.00 -23.88 -21.39
C ALA A 149 -0.36 -23.12 -22.69
N SER A 150 0.47 -23.24 -23.72
CA SER A 150 0.21 -22.60 -25.02
C SER A 150 -1.13 -22.99 -25.62
N SER A 151 -1.60 -24.23 -25.40
CA SER A 151 -2.91 -24.71 -25.84
C SER A 151 -4.08 -24.00 -25.15
N GLU A 152 -3.95 -23.66 -23.87
CA GLU A 152 -4.95 -22.89 -23.14
C GLU A 152 -5.02 -21.45 -23.64
N ILE A 153 -3.86 -20.84 -23.86
CA ILE A 153 -3.76 -19.48 -24.43
C ILE A 153 -4.39 -19.44 -25.83
N GLU A 154 -4.07 -20.40 -26.69
CA GLU A 154 -4.60 -20.51 -28.04
C GLU A 154 -6.11 -20.73 -28.06
N ALA A 155 -6.63 -21.65 -27.23
CA ALA A 155 -8.05 -21.90 -27.10
C ALA A 155 -8.83 -20.66 -26.63
N THR A 156 -8.29 -19.93 -25.64
CA THR A 156 -8.88 -18.67 -25.18
C THR A 156 -8.86 -17.59 -26.26
N ALA A 157 -7.77 -17.47 -27.00
CA ALA A 157 -7.64 -16.54 -28.11
C ALA A 157 -8.67 -16.83 -29.22
N ALA A 158 -8.85 -18.12 -29.58
CA ALA A 158 -9.86 -18.57 -30.56
C ALA A 158 -11.28 -18.24 -30.13
N ALA A 159 -11.61 -18.46 -28.83
CA ALA A 159 -12.90 -18.11 -28.27
C ALA A 159 -13.17 -16.60 -28.42
N VAL A 160 -12.23 -15.77 -27.99
CA VAL A 160 -12.35 -14.30 -28.06
C VAL A 160 -12.43 -13.80 -29.51
N ASP A 161 -11.65 -14.38 -30.43
CA ASP A 161 -11.70 -14.03 -31.87
C ASP A 161 -13.10 -14.25 -32.45
N SER A 162 -13.76 -15.34 -32.05
CA SER A 162 -15.11 -15.68 -32.50
C SER A 162 -16.18 -14.65 -32.10
N TRP A 163 -15.93 -13.80 -31.10
CA TRP A 163 -16.91 -12.79 -30.67
C TRP A 163 -16.99 -11.60 -31.63
N GLY A 164 -15.89 -11.26 -32.32
CA GLY A 164 -15.81 -10.13 -33.25
C GLY A 164 -16.02 -8.74 -32.61
N THR A 165 -15.98 -8.66 -31.29
CA THR A 165 -16.31 -7.43 -30.52
C THR A 165 -15.11 -6.81 -29.80
N VAL A 166 -14.04 -7.58 -29.60
CA VAL A 166 -12.81 -7.12 -28.96
C VAL A 166 -11.92 -6.41 -29.97
N ARG A 167 -11.47 -5.20 -29.64
CA ARG A 167 -10.57 -4.40 -30.47
C ARG A 167 -9.10 -4.84 -30.32
N VAL A 168 -8.72 -5.14 -29.06
CA VAL A 168 -7.35 -5.54 -28.73
C VAL A 168 -7.38 -6.59 -27.62
N LEU A 169 -6.66 -7.68 -27.85
CA LEU A 169 -6.47 -8.74 -26.85
C LEU A 169 -5.12 -8.55 -26.17
N TYR A 170 -5.16 -8.23 -24.87
CA TYR A 170 -3.99 -8.08 -24.05
C TYR A 170 -3.63 -9.36 -23.31
N PHE A 171 -2.35 -9.54 -23.06
CA PHE A 171 -1.87 -10.46 -22.05
C PHE A 171 -1.01 -9.71 -21.02
N ALA A 172 -1.13 -10.09 -19.74
CA ALA A 172 -0.45 -9.42 -18.66
C ALA A 172 0.53 -10.34 -17.94
N ASP A 173 1.75 -9.86 -17.74
CA ASP A 173 2.71 -10.42 -16.80
C ASP A 173 2.39 -9.91 -15.39
N SER A 174 1.26 -10.37 -14.83
CA SER A 174 0.72 -9.86 -13.56
C SER A 174 1.61 -10.12 -12.35
N LEU A 175 2.52 -11.09 -12.43
CA LEU A 175 3.48 -11.41 -11.36
C LEU A 175 4.88 -10.86 -11.64
N GLY A 176 5.09 -10.20 -12.80
CA GLY A 176 6.40 -9.69 -13.22
C GLY A 176 7.46 -10.77 -13.31
N ASN A 177 7.06 -11.99 -13.71
CA ASN A 177 7.94 -13.16 -13.71
C ASN A 177 8.31 -13.70 -15.09
N MET A 178 7.72 -13.16 -16.17
CA MET A 178 8.09 -13.53 -17.54
C MET A 178 9.55 -13.19 -17.85
N GLN A 179 10.17 -14.06 -18.63
CA GLN A 179 11.41 -13.80 -19.34
C GLN A 179 11.08 -13.38 -20.79
N PRO A 180 11.99 -12.75 -21.54
CA PRO A 180 11.76 -12.41 -22.95
C PRO A 180 11.28 -13.57 -23.82
N ARG A 181 11.82 -14.78 -23.60
CA ARG A 181 11.38 -16.00 -24.30
C ARG A 181 9.89 -16.34 -24.02
N ASP A 182 9.44 -16.14 -22.77
CA ASP A 182 8.05 -16.43 -22.38
C ASP A 182 7.09 -15.46 -23.08
N VAL A 183 7.52 -14.21 -23.29
CA VAL A 183 6.78 -13.21 -24.07
C VAL A 183 6.64 -13.66 -25.53
N VAL A 184 7.74 -14.09 -26.16
CA VAL A 184 7.74 -14.59 -27.56
C VAL A 184 6.82 -15.80 -27.70
N GLU A 185 6.91 -16.76 -26.77
CA GLU A 185 6.08 -17.97 -26.77
C GLU A 185 4.59 -17.64 -26.62
N THR A 186 4.26 -16.70 -25.70
CA THR A 186 2.88 -16.25 -25.46
C THR A 186 2.31 -15.54 -26.69
N VAL A 187 3.07 -14.63 -27.30
CA VAL A 187 2.67 -13.95 -28.54
C VAL A 187 2.44 -14.97 -29.64
N GLY A 188 3.33 -15.96 -29.80
CA GLY A 188 3.18 -17.04 -30.76
C GLY A 188 1.91 -17.86 -30.54
N ALA A 189 1.57 -18.18 -29.28
CA ALA A 189 0.35 -18.90 -28.93
C ALA A 189 -0.91 -18.09 -29.29
N LEU A 190 -0.96 -16.81 -28.90
CA LEU A 190 -2.07 -15.92 -29.22
C LEU A 190 -2.26 -15.76 -30.73
N ARG A 191 -1.18 -15.56 -31.48
CA ARG A 191 -1.22 -15.34 -32.95
C ARG A 191 -1.69 -16.55 -33.76
N ARG A 192 -1.66 -17.75 -33.20
CA ARG A 192 -2.22 -18.91 -33.88
C ARG A 192 -3.75 -18.87 -34.02
N ALA A 193 -4.43 -18.10 -33.18
CA ALA A 193 -5.88 -18.08 -33.15
C ALA A 193 -6.51 -16.66 -33.08
N TRP A 194 -5.72 -15.63 -32.86
CA TRP A 194 -6.17 -14.24 -32.79
C TRP A 194 -5.62 -13.42 -33.96
N CYS A 195 -6.50 -12.83 -34.77
CA CYS A 195 -6.15 -12.03 -35.94
C CYS A 195 -6.11 -10.51 -35.67
N GLY A 196 -6.69 -10.04 -34.57
CA GLY A 196 -6.79 -8.63 -34.21
C GLY A 196 -5.49 -8.07 -33.60
N ASP A 197 -5.57 -6.86 -33.05
CA ASP A 197 -4.44 -6.25 -32.36
C ASP A 197 -4.11 -7.03 -31.07
N LEU A 198 -2.81 -7.18 -30.78
CA LEU A 198 -2.32 -7.68 -29.50
C LEU A 198 -1.80 -6.55 -28.63
N GLY A 199 -2.01 -6.66 -27.32
CA GLY A 199 -1.49 -5.76 -26.31
C GLY A 199 -0.68 -6.50 -25.24
N PHE A 200 0.26 -5.79 -24.61
CA PHE A 200 1.08 -6.33 -23.53
C PHE A 200 1.17 -5.36 -22.36
N HIS A 201 0.97 -5.91 -21.14
CA HIS A 201 1.11 -5.22 -19.87
C HIS A 201 2.15 -5.93 -19.00
N ALA A 202 3.23 -5.23 -18.62
CA ALA A 202 4.38 -5.80 -17.92
C ALA A 202 4.60 -5.20 -16.55
N HIS A 203 4.62 -6.04 -15.50
CA HIS A 203 5.13 -5.66 -14.18
C HIS A 203 6.64 -5.86 -14.06
N ASP A 204 7.28 -5.06 -13.17
CA ASP A 204 8.74 -4.92 -13.10
C ASP A 204 9.39 -5.69 -11.94
N ASN A 205 8.73 -6.73 -11.41
CA ASN A 205 9.21 -7.46 -10.23
C ASN A 205 10.63 -8.03 -10.38
N LYS A 206 11.00 -8.43 -11.59
CA LYS A 206 12.36 -8.90 -11.93
C LYS A 206 13.25 -7.85 -12.60
N GLY A 207 12.78 -6.60 -12.74
CA GLY A 207 13.51 -5.57 -13.48
C GLY A 207 13.51 -5.78 -14.99
N LEU A 208 12.54 -6.54 -15.53
CA LEU A 208 12.49 -6.91 -16.95
C LEU A 208 11.33 -6.26 -17.72
N ALA A 209 10.52 -5.41 -17.07
CA ALA A 209 9.31 -4.88 -17.70
C ALA A 209 9.59 -4.14 -19.01
N LEU A 210 10.59 -3.26 -19.05
CA LEU A 210 10.97 -2.54 -20.28
C LEU A 210 11.49 -3.51 -21.34
N THR A 211 12.40 -4.44 -20.97
CA THR A 211 12.94 -5.45 -21.89
C THR A 211 11.84 -6.32 -22.48
N ASN A 212 10.92 -6.80 -21.65
CA ASN A 212 9.78 -7.62 -22.08
C ASN A 212 8.83 -6.83 -22.98
N THR A 213 8.58 -5.54 -22.69
CA THR A 213 7.76 -4.65 -23.52
C THR A 213 8.39 -4.47 -24.91
N LEU A 214 9.70 -4.22 -24.98
CA LEU A 214 10.41 -4.10 -26.25
C LEU A 214 10.44 -5.43 -27.03
N THR A 215 10.60 -6.55 -26.33
CA THR A 215 10.50 -7.90 -26.93
C THR A 215 9.10 -8.17 -27.49
N ALA A 216 8.05 -7.74 -26.79
CA ALA A 216 6.68 -7.86 -27.28
C ALA A 216 6.47 -7.05 -28.57
N ILE A 217 6.95 -5.82 -28.64
CA ILE A 217 6.92 -4.97 -29.83
C ILE A 217 7.65 -5.66 -30.99
N ASP A 218 8.86 -6.15 -30.75
CA ASP A 218 9.68 -6.84 -31.75
C ASP A 218 9.02 -8.15 -32.23
N SER A 219 8.14 -8.74 -31.39
CA SER A 219 7.33 -9.92 -31.74
C SER A 219 5.98 -9.58 -32.40
N GLY A 220 5.72 -8.30 -32.74
CA GLY A 220 4.53 -7.87 -33.45
C GLY A 220 3.32 -7.52 -32.56
N VAL A 221 3.54 -7.23 -31.29
CA VAL A 221 2.51 -6.64 -30.41
C VAL A 221 2.32 -5.18 -30.78
N GLY A 222 1.07 -4.79 -31.05
CA GLY A 222 0.72 -3.45 -31.53
C GLY A 222 0.32 -2.45 -30.43
N TRP A 223 0.11 -2.91 -29.18
CA TRP A 223 -0.24 -2.06 -28.05
C TRP A 223 0.61 -2.40 -26.82
N VAL A 224 1.12 -1.41 -26.13
CA VAL A 224 1.92 -1.62 -24.93
C VAL A 224 1.55 -0.64 -23.83
N ASP A 225 1.56 -1.14 -22.60
CA ASP A 225 1.28 -0.35 -21.40
C ASP A 225 2.58 0.12 -20.75
N ALA A 226 2.52 1.30 -20.16
CA ALA A 226 3.56 1.84 -19.30
C ALA A 226 2.96 2.80 -18.25
N THR A 227 3.77 3.23 -17.29
CA THR A 227 3.38 4.19 -16.26
C THR A 227 4.52 5.15 -15.95
N LEU A 228 4.21 6.40 -15.54
CA LEU A 228 5.23 7.38 -15.15
C LEU A 228 6.02 6.88 -13.94
N ALA A 229 7.33 6.99 -14.00
CA ALA A 229 8.29 6.48 -13.01
C ALA A 229 8.07 4.99 -12.65
N GLY A 230 7.34 4.25 -13.50
CA GLY A 230 6.96 2.86 -13.25
C GLY A 230 5.92 2.70 -12.13
N MET A 231 5.15 3.72 -11.80
CA MET A 231 4.17 3.66 -10.71
C MET A 231 3.14 2.57 -10.95
N GLY A 232 2.99 1.64 -10.01
CA GLY A 232 2.03 0.53 -10.13
C GLY A 232 2.21 -0.49 -9.03
N ARG A 233 1.25 -1.37 -8.91
CA ARG A 233 1.20 -2.41 -7.87
C ARG A 233 2.53 -3.18 -7.77
N GLY A 234 2.98 -3.43 -6.53
CA GLY A 234 4.20 -4.18 -6.26
C GLY A 234 5.46 -3.43 -6.71
N ALA A 235 6.25 -4.04 -7.58
CA ALA A 235 7.44 -3.40 -8.16
C ALA A 235 7.11 -2.37 -9.26
N GLY A 236 5.84 -2.20 -9.58
CA GLY A 236 5.41 -1.30 -10.65
C GLY A 236 5.52 -1.92 -12.04
N ASN A 237 5.59 -1.07 -13.05
CA ASN A 237 5.46 -1.40 -14.47
C ASN A 237 6.66 -0.92 -15.31
N ALA A 238 6.62 -1.18 -16.61
CA ALA A 238 7.48 -0.49 -17.56
C ALA A 238 7.27 1.04 -17.45
N ARG A 239 8.37 1.81 -17.49
CA ARG A 239 8.31 3.27 -17.34
C ARG A 239 7.98 3.94 -18.66
N THR A 240 6.98 4.82 -18.67
CA THR A 240 6.57 5.54 -19.88
C THR A 240 7.70 6.38 -20.45
N GLU A 241 8.38 7.15 -19.62
CA GLU A 241 9.50 7.99 -20.05
C GLU A 241 10.65 7.18 -20.65
N HIS A 242 10.96 6.00 -20.10
CA HIS A 242 11.99 5.12 -20.64
C HIS A 242 11.55 4.46 -21.95
N LEU A 243 10.32 3.98 -22.00
CA LEU A 243 9.76 3.37 -23.22
C LEU A 243 9.77 4.37 -24.39
N LEU A 244 9.35 5.61 -24.15
CA LEU A 244 9.37 6.65 -25.18
C LEU A 244 10.78 6.97 -25.67
N LEU A 245 11.78 7.06 -24.76
CA LEU A 245 13.18 7.26 -25.12
C LEU A 245 13.72 6.11 -25.98
N GLU A 246 13.41 4.87 -25.61
CA GLU A 246 13.82 3.70 -26.40
C GLU A 246 13.16 3.68 -27.79
N LEU A 247 11.88 4.03 -27.87
CA LEU A 247 11.17 4.10 -29.14
C LEU A 247 11.65 5.26 -30.03
N GLU A 248 11.99 6.39 -29.44
CA GLU A 248 12.60 7.53 -30.14
C GLU A 248 13.95 7.13 -30.73
N SER A 249 14.80 6.44 -29.95
CA SER A 249 16.13 6.00 -30.37
C SER A 249 16.10 4.97 -31.52
N ARG A 250 15.08 4.11 -31.54
CA ARG A 250 14.90 3.04 -32.55
C ARG A 250 14.37 3.55 -33.89
N ALA A 251 13.67 4.69 -33.92
CA ALA A 251 12.83 5.07 -35.07
C ALA A 251 13.61 5.66 -36.25
N GLY A 252 14.83 6.15 -36.07
CA GLY A 252 15.60 6.85 -37.12
C GLY A 252 14.94 8.12 -37.66
N GLU A 253 13.64 8.31 -37.41
CA GLU A 253 12.84 9.51 -37.67
C GLU A 253 11.91 9.79 -36.48
N PRO A 254 11.66 11.06 -36.11
CA PRO A 254 10.82 11.40 -34.97
C PRO A 254 9.38 10.90 -35.17
N ARG A 255 8.95 9.96 -34.35
CA ARG A 255 7.57 9.42 -34.34
C ARG A 255 6.51 10.41 -33.84
N GLY A 256 6.86 11.69 -33.63
CA GLY A 256 5.99 12.65 -32.96
C GLY A 256 5.89 12.44 -31.45
N VAL A 257 6.64 11.48 -30.88
CA VAL A 257 6.79 11.35 -29.42
C VAL A 257 7.75 12.41 -28.89
N ARG A 258 7.46 12.93 -27.69
CA ARG A 258 8.25 13.95 -27.02
C ARG A 258 8.48 13.52 -25.55
N PRO A 259 9.41 12.59 -25.30
CA PRO A 259 9.67 12.11 -23.93
C PRO A 259 9.96 13.24 -22.95
N ALA A 260 10.63 14.30 -23.42
CA ALA A 260 10.99 15.46 -22.62
C ALA A 260 9.79 16.19 -21.99
N ALA A 261 8.59 16.08 -22.55
CA ALA A 261 7.38 16.65 -21.97
C ALA A 261 7.04 16.06 -20.58
N LEU A 262 7.48 14.82 -20.31
CA LEU A 262 7.22 14.11 -19.06
C LEU A 262 8.26 14.39 -17.98
N PHE A 263 9.49 14.78 -18.33
CA PHE A 263 10.61 14.85 -17.39
C PHE A 263 10.37 15.78 -16.20
N PRO A 264 9.85 17.02 -16.37
CA PRO A 264 9.61 17.89 -15.23
C PRO A 264 8.62 17.28 -14.23
N LEU A 265 7.56 16.64 -14.73
CA LEU A 265 6.53 16.01 -13.89
C LEU A 265 7.07 14.78 -13.19
N VAL A 266 7.80 13.92 -13.90
CA VAL A 266 8.43 12.72 -13.32
C VAL A 266 9.37 13.10 -12.18
N LEU A 267 10.27 14.07 -12.43
CA LEU A 267 11.29 14.47 -11.44
C LEU A 267 10.69 15.19 -10.23
N ARG A 268 9.67 16.04 -10.44
CA ARG A 268 9.07 16.84 -9.38
C ARG A 268 8.09 16.04 -8.51
N GLU A 269 7.20 15.26 -9.15
CA GLU A 269 6.08 14.62 -8.47
C GLU A 269 6.28 13.10 -8.29
N PHE A 270 6.53 12.37 -9.39
CA PHE A 270 6.51 10.90 -9.35
C PHE A 270 7.72 10.27 -8.68
N GLU A 271 8.93 10.86 -8.79
CA GLU A 271 10.08 10.38 -8.02
C GLU A 271 9.90 10.65 -6.51
N SER A 272 9.24 11.75 -6.13
CA SER A 272 8.88 12.04 -4.74
C SER A 272 7.86 11.02 -4.20
N LEU A 273 6.81 10.73 -4.98
CA LEU A 273 5.83 9.68 -4.65
C LEU A 273 6.51 8.30 -4.53
N ARG A 274 7.42 7.98 -5.47
CA ARG A 274 8.18 6.74 -5.44
C ARG A 274 9.03 6.59 -4.19
N ALA A 275 9.72 7.65 -3.78
CA ALA A 275 10.51 7.65 -2.55
C ALA A 275 9.63 7.44 -1.30
N ARG A 276 8.40 7.96 -1.31
CA ARG A 276 7.43 7.82 -0.21
C ARG A 276 6.82 6.42 -0.13
N HIS A 277 6.41 5.85 -1.25
CA HIS A 277 5.66 4.59 -1.33
C HIS A 277 6.53 3.37 -1.60
N GLY A 278 7.73 3.54 -2.13
CA GLY A 278 8.74 2.48 -2.24
C GLY A 278 8.50 1.48 -3.37
N TRP A 279 7.77 1.83 -4.44
CA TRP A 279 7.68 0.92 -5.59
C TRP A 279 8.98 0.89 -6.38
N GLY A 280 9.18 -0.18 -7.11
CA GLY A 280 10.36 -0.45 -7.92
C GLY A 280 10.89 -1.86 -7.68
N PRO A 281 11.75 -2.36 -8.56
CA PRO A 281 12.42 -3.65 -8.38
C PRO A 281 13.17 -3.71 -7.06
N SER A 282 13.00 -4.81 -6.33
CA SER A 282 13.69 -5.09 -5.07
C SER A 282 13.95 -6.58 -4.93
N LEU A 283 14.83 -6.96 -3.99
CA LEU A 283 15.07 -8.37 -3.68
C LEU A 283 13.76 -9.11 -3.35
N LEU A 284 12.88 -8.50 -2.59
CA LEU A 284 11.64 -9.11 -2.13
C LEU A 284 10.65 -9.33 -3.28
N TYR A 285 10.50 -8.37 -4.17
CA TYR A 285 9.67 -8.52 -5.36
C TYR A 285 10.28 -9.52 -6.35
N HIS A 286 11.60 -9.56 -6.46
CA HIS A 286 12.29 -10.55 -7.29
C HIS A 286 12.07 -11.98 -6.77
N LEU A 287 12.17 -12.18 -5.45
CA LEU A 287 11.87 -13.47 -4.80
C LEU A 287 10.39 -13.85 -4.99
N ALA A 288 9.47 -12.93 -4.77
CA ALA A 288 8.04 -13.16 -4.98
C ALA A 288 7.76 -13.62 -6.42
N ALA A 289 8.29 -12.92 -7.41
CA ALA A 289 8.16 -13.31 -8.82
C ALA A 289 8.76 -14.70 -9.09
N THR A 290 9.92 -15.01 -8.49
CA THR A 290 10.59 -16.30 -8.66
C THR A 290 9.78 -17.45 -8.05
N TRP A 291 9.13 -17.22 -6.92
CA TRP A 291 8.33 -18.20 -6.20
C TRP A 291 6.85 -18.22 -6.61
N GLY A 292 6.44 -17.37 -7.53
CA GLY A 292 5.05 -17.26 -7.99
C GLY A 292 4.10 -16.67 -6.95
N ILE A 293 4.61 -15.86 -6.03
CA ILE A 293 3.85 -15.17 -4.98
C ILE A 293 3.31 -13.85 -5.54
N HIS A 294 2.01 -13.58 -5.32
CA HIS A 294 1.38 -12.35 -5.74
C HIS A 294 2.02 -11.12 -5.07
N PRO A 295 2.40 -10.06 -5.80
CA PRO A 295 3.18 -8.93 -5.25
C PRO A 295 2.50 -8.18 -4.10
N THR A 296 1.17 -8.19 -4.01
CA THR A 296 0.44 -7.61 -2.88
C THR A 296 0.82 -8.22 -1.54
N TYR A 297 1.18 -9.52 -1.50
CA TYR A 297 1.68 -10.11 -0.25
C TYR A 297 2.95 -9.40 0.23
N VAL A 298 3.90 -9.14 -0.67
CA VAL A 298 5.13 -8.42 -0.31
C VAL A 298 4.82 -7.01 0.17
N GLN A 299 3.93 -6.31 -0.56
CA GLN A 299 3.52 -4.95 -0.23
C GLN A 299 2.92 -4.86 1.19
N GLU A 300 1.98 -5.74 1.53
CA GLU A 300 1.36 -5.81 2.86
C GLU A 300 2.37 -6.27 3.93
N MET A 301 3.18 -7.30 3.64
CA MET A 301 4.16 -7.82 4.59
C MET A 301 5.27 -6.82 4.92
N VAL A 302 5.72 -6.01 3.96
CA VAL A 302 6.70 -4.94 4.22
C VAL A 302 6.14 -3.93 5.22
N LEU A 303 4.86 -3.61 5.13
CA LEU A 303 4.18 -2.72 6.09
C LEU A 303 4.00 -3.40 7.46
N GLU A 304 3.53 -4.66 7.49
CA GLU A 304 3.24 -5.37 8.74
C GLU A 304 4.49 -5.86 9.47
N CYS A 305 5.52 -6.30 8.74
CA CYS A 305 6.76 -6.77 9.33
C CYS A 305 7.73 -5.63 9.73
N ALA A 306 7.44 -4.38 9.37
CA ALA A 306 8.08 -3.14 9.82
C ALA A 306 9.58 -3.29 10.20
N GLY A 307 10.44 -3.59 9.23
CA GLY A 307 11.89 -3.70 9.44
C GLY A 307 12.38 -5.04 10.02
N ARG A 308 11.54 -6.09 10.00
CA ARG A 308 11.94 -7.47 10.36
C ARG A 308 12.08 -8.36 9.12
N PRO A 309 13.26 -8.35 8.48
CA PRO A 309 13.49 -9.15 7.27
C PRO A 309 13.37 -10.67 7.54
N ASP A 310 13.72 -11.13 8.73
CA ASP A 310 13.58 -12.52 9.18
C ASP A 310 12.10 -12.99 9.13
N ARG A 311 11.18 -12.20 9.70
CA ARG A 311 9.74 -12.49 9.66
C ARG A 311 9.18 -12.43 8.26
N LEU A 312 9.61 -11.43 7.48
CA LEU A 312 9.16 -11.27 6.12
C LEU A 312 9.59 -12.48 5.26
N LEU A 313 10.86 -12.88 5.35
CA LEU A 313 11.37 -14.04 4.59
C LEU A 313 10.69 -15.34 5.03
N ALA A 314 10.47 -15.53 6.34
CA ALA A 314 9.76 -16.72 6.85
C ALA A 314 8.30 -16.75 6.37
N GLY A 315 7.60 -15.61 6.40
CA GLY A 315 6.24 -15.50 5.84
C GLY A 315 6.21 -15.75 4.34
N MET A 316 7.19 -15.27 3.58
CA MET A 316 7.32 -15.55 2.15
C MET A 316 7.59 -17.04 1.88
N ASP A 317 8.36 -17.72 2.73
CA ASP A 317 8.59 -19.16 2.57
C ASP A 317 7.30 -19.97 2.82
N VAL A 318 6.47 -19.58 3.79
CA VAL A 318 5.14 -20.16 3.98
C VAL A 318 4.26 -19.94 2.74
N LEU A 319 4.26 -18.72 2.18
CA LEU A 319 3.50 -18.40 0.98
C LEU A 319 3.97 -19.18 -0.26
N ARG A 320 5.27 -19.43 -0.38
CA ARG A 320 5.85 -20.24 -1.48
C ARG A 320 5.24 -21.64 -1.57
N HIS A 321 4.85 -22.22 -0.43
CA HIS A 321 4.28 -23.57 -0.35
C HIS A 321 2.74 -23.56 -0.28
N SER A 322 2.11 -22.41 -0.46
CA SER A 322 0.64 -22.22 -0.45
C SER A 322 0.12 -21.71 -1.80
N ALA A 323 -1.22 -21.66 -1.96
CA ALA A 323 -1.86 -21.09 -3.15
C ALA A 323 -1.76 -19.55 -3.16
N SER A 324 -0.58 -19.02 -3.42
CA SER A 324 -0.23 -17.59 -3.30
C SER A 324 -0.18 -16.81 -4.62
N ARG A 325 -0.53 -17.41 -5.74
CA ARG A 325 -0.61 -16.73 -7.06
C ARG A 325 -1.71 -15.65 -7.11
N SER A 326 -2.73 -15.78 -6.26
CA SER A 326 -3.77 -14.78 -6.06
C SER A 326 -3.71 -14.30 -4.60
N PHE A 327 -3.96 -13.01 -4.37
CA PHE A 327 -3.93 -12.46 -3.02
C PHE A 327 -5.13 -12.93 -2.20
N SER A 328 -4.87 -13.35 -0.97
CA SER A 328 -5.85 -13.69 0.05
C SER A 328 -5.40 -13.18 1.40
N ALA A 329 -6.21 -12.34 2.03
CA ALA A 329 -5.94 -11.83 3.38
C ALA A 329 -5.86 -12.97 4.43
N ALA A 330 -6.57 -14.10 4.21
CA ALA A 330 -6.47 -15.27 5.07
C ALA A 330 -5.08 -15.94 4.96
N ASN A 331 -4.57 -16.11 3.72
CA ASN A 331 -3.24 -16.66 3.50
C ASN A 331 -2.15 -15.75 4.06
N LEU A 332 -2.31 -14.42 3.94
CA LEU A 332 -1.40 -13.45 4.55
C LEU A 332 -1.35 -13.64 6.07
N ARG A 333 -2.51 -13.65 6.73
CA ARG A 333 -2.57 -13.87 8.19
C ARG A 333 -1.94 -15.20 8.60
N SER A 334 -2.19 -16.28 7.86
CA SER A 334 -1.59 -17.59 8.14
C SER A 334 -0.07 -17.57 7.99
N ALA A 335 0.45 -16.89 6.96
CA ALA A 335 1.88 -16.76 6.74
C ALA A 335 2.56 -15.95 7.85
N LEU A 336 1.89 -14.94 8.38
CA LEU A 336 2.40 -14.10 9.45
C LEU A 336 2.19 -14.73 10.84
N ALA A 337 1.14 -15.50 11.06
CA ALA A 337 0.86 -16.20 12.33
C ALA A 337 1.91 -17.27 12.65
N GLY A 338 2.44 -17.97 11.64
CA GLY A 338 3.51 -18.95 11.81
C GLY A 338 4.86 -18.36 12.26
N VAL A 339 4.97 -17.04 12.29
CA VAL A 339 6.17 -16.28 12.66
C VAL A 339 5.95 -15.42 13.91
N ALA A 340 4.79 -15.54 14.58
CA ALA A 340 4.54 -14.92 15.87
C ALA A 340 5.47 -15.58 16.90
N GLY A 341 6.57 -14.91 17.23
CA GLY A 341 7.37 -15.23 18.41
C GLY A 341 6.50 -15.08 19.66
N ASP A 342 6.92 -15.71 20.75
CA ASP A 342 6.25 -15.59 22.06
C ASP A 342 5.96 -14.12 22.35
N SER A 343 4.68 -13.82 22.58
CA SER A 343 4.23 -12.46 22.92
C SER A 343 4.62 -12.04 24.34
N VAL A 344 5.31 -12.92 25.06
CA VAL A 344 5.65 -12.75 26.48
C VAL A 344 7.13 -12.34 26.58
N GLY A 345 7.36 -11.15 27.13
CA GLY A 345 8.69 -10.69 27.52
C GLY A 345 9.11 -11.23 28.89
N SER A 346 10.34 -10.95 29.27
CA SER A 346 10.92 -11.40 30.54
C SER A 346 10.60 -10.50 31.74
N VAL A 347 9.98 -9.33 31.52
CA VAL A 347 9.71 -8.33 32.55
C VAL A 347 8.23 -8.29 32.91
N SER A 348 7.94 -8.33 34.23
CA SER A 348 6.62 -8.08 34.78
C SER A 348 6.36 -6.56 34.86
N ALA A 349 5.36 -6.06 34.14
CA ALA A 349 4.92 -4.67 34.20
C ALA A 349 4.47 -4.31 35.63
N ARG A 350 3.81 -5.26 36.32
CA ARG A 350 3.35 -5.09 37.71
C ARG A 350 4.49 -4.86 38.68
N ALA A 351 5.63 -5.52 38.48
CA ALA A 351 6.81 -5.32 39.35
C ALA A 351 7.39 -3.91 39.24
N ILE A 352 7.07 -3.17 38.18
CA ILE A 352 7.62 -1.84 37.91
C ILE A 352 6.66 -0.70 38.33
N VAL A 353 5.35 -0.83 38.00
CA VAL A 353 4.41 0.31 38.15
C VAL A 353 3.22 0.04 39.09
N ALA A 354 3.18 -1.11 39.80
CA ALA A 354 2.02 -1.45 40.64
C ALA A 354 1.66 -0.34 41.62
N GLY A 355 0.39 0.10 41.57
CA GLY A 355 -0.16 1.12 42.49
C GLY A 355 0.34 2.53 42.25
N ARG A 356 1.12 2.79 41.22
CA ARG A 356 1.58 4.13 40.83
C ARG A 356 0.71 4.70 39.71
N ASP A 357 0.55 6.03 39.71
CA ASP A 357 0.11 6.72 38.49
C ASP A 357 1.22 6.68 37.43
N VAL A 358 0.84 6.57 36.15
CA VAL A 358 1.77 6.57 35.06
C VAL A 358 1.53 7.78 34.15
N LEU A 359 2.58 8.50 33.80
CA LEU A 359 2.53 9.56 32.80
C LEU A 359 3.23 9.11 31.54
N LEU A 360 2.50 9.09 30.42
CA LEU A 360 3.02 8.83 29.08
C LEU A 360 3.29 10.14 28.36
N LEU A 361 4.54 10.39 28.00
CA LEU A 361 4.97 11.57 27.26
C LEU A 361 5.17 11.23 25.79
N ALA A 362 4.32 11.75 24.92
CA ALA A 362 4.47 11.65 23.47
C ALA A 362 5.11 12.92 22.87
N PRO A 363 5.74 12.83 21.69
CA PRO A 363 6.47 13.95 21.08
C PRO A 363 5.58 14.98 20.37
N GLY A 364 4.28 15.02 20.65
CA GLY A 364 3.37 15.99 20.05
C GLY A 364 3.69 17.44 20.42
N PRO A 365 3.39 18.42 19.55
CA PRO A 365 3.64 19.85 19.77
C PRO A 365 3.16 20.38 21.12
N GLN A 366 2.05 19.85 21.64
CA GLN A 366 1.50 20.29 22.94
C GLN A 366 2.41 19.91 24.13
N ALA A 367 3.19 18.82 24.03
CA ALA A 367 4.18 18.50 25.05
C ALA A 367 5.27 19.60 25.14
N SER A 368 5.74 20.09 24.01
CA SER A 368 6.69 21.21 23.96
C SER A 368 6.08 22.52 24.48
N ALA A 369 4.85 22.84 24.04
CA ALA A 369 4.16 24.07 24.41
C ALA A 369 3.89 24.14 25.94
N HIS A 370 3.61 23.01 26.58
CA HIS A 370 3.26 22.92 28.01
C HIS A 370 4.38 22.33 28.87
N ARG A 371 5.62 22.24 28.39
CA ARG A 371 6.75 21.57 29.08
C ARG A 371 6.96 21.99 30.53
N ALA A 372 6.83 23.30 30.84
CA ALA A 372 7.01 23.80 32.20
C ALA A 372 5.87 23.37 33.16
N ALA A 373 4.65 23.24 32.64
CA ALA A 373 3.52 22.76 33.43
C ALA A 373 3.61 21.24 33.63
N ILE A 374 4.04 20.49 32.61
CA ILE A 374 4.31 19.04 32.71
C ILE A 374 5.39 18.80 33.77
N GLY A 375 6.50 19.58 33.76
CA GLY A 375 7.56 19.47 34.78
C GLY A 375 7.05 19.71 36.21
N ARG A 376 6.19 20.71 36.41
CA ARG A 376 5.55 20.94 37.71
C ARG A 376 4.63 19.81 38.14
N PHE A 377 3.86 19.25 37.19
CA PHE A 377 3.00 18.09 37.42
C PHE A 377 3.83 16.89 37.87
N VAL A 378 4.91 16.56 37.16
CA VAL A 378 5.80 15.45 37.53
C VAL A 378 6.42 15.64 38.91
N ALA A 379 6.93 16.84 39.19
CA ALA A 379 7.55 17.16 40.49
C ALA A 379 6.57 17.09 41.66
N ARG A 380 5.26 17.32 41.43
CA ARG A 380 4.22 17.35 42.46
C ARG A 380 3.56 16.00 42.70
N HIS A 381 3.29 15.26 41.60
CA HIS A 381 2.50 14.01 41.64
C HIS A 381 3.38 12.75 41.59
N GLU A 382 4.65 12.89 41.27
CA GLU A 382 5.65 11.83 41.21
C GLU A 382 5.16 10.56 40.43
N PRO A 383 4.48 10.71 39.24
CA PRO A 383 4.05 9.58 38.47
C PRO A 383 5.26 8.80 37.93
N PHE A 384 5.08 7.52 37.61
CA PHE A 384 6.07 6.81 36.80
C PHE A 384 6.04 7.35 35.37
N THR A 385 7.06 8.08 34.98
CA THR A 385 7.08 8.81 33.70
C THR A 385 7.75 8.00 32.62
N ILE A 386 7.00 7.66 31.58
CA ILE A 386 7.48 6.92 30.39
C ILE A 386 7.46 7.88 29.20
N ASN A 387 8.63 8.13 28.61
CA ASN A 387 8.75 8.90 27.37
C ASN A 387 8.66 7.97 26.15
N LEU A 388 7.79 8.32 25.20
CA LEU A 388 7.58 7.55 23.99
C LEU A 388 8.63 7.89 22.93
N ASN A 389 9.41 6.90 22.52
CA ASN A 389 10.63 7.04 21.74
C ASN A 389 11.68 7.90 22.49
N PHE A 390 12.67 8.50 21.80
CA PHE A 390 13.83 9.14 22.44
C PHE A 390 13.82 10.67 22.36
N GLU A 391 12.88 11.25 21.62
CA GLU A 391 12.68 12.70 21.63
C GLU A 391 11.88 13.09 22.85
N SER A 392 12.44 13.97 23.69
CA SER A 392 11.78 14.46 24.89
C SER A 392 11.75 15.98 24.92
N HIS A 393 10.63 16.51 25.41
CA HIS A 393 10.44 17.95 25.64
C HIS A 393 10.54 18.33 27.11
N VAL A 394 10.80 17.37 28.00
CA VAL A 394 10.99 17.59 29.44
C VAL A 394 12.44 17.28 29.81
N ASP A 395 12.82 17.73 31.04
CA ASP A 395 14.14 17.40 31.57
C ASP A 395 14.32 15.89 31.69
N PRO A 396 15.41 15.31 31.16
CA PRO A 396 15.68 13.87 31.21
C PRO A 396 15.67 13.28 32.63
N THR A 397 15.94 14.09 33.66
CA THR A 397 15.89 13.65 35.05
C THR A 397 14.48 13.29 35.53
N MET A 398 13.45 13.79 34.84
CA MET A 398 12.03 13.53 35.12
C MET A 398 11.50 12.30 34.45
N ILE A 399 12.31 11.59 33.67
CA ILE A 399 11.94 10.38 32.91
C ILE A 399 12.42 9.15 33.66
N ASP A 400 11.53 8.24 34.00
CA ASP A 400 11.86 6.96 34.64
C ASP A 400 12.22 5.90 33.64
N ALA A 401 11.55 5.88 32.47
CA ALA A 401 11.81 4.94 31.39
C ALA A 401 11.47 5.53 30.02
N PHE A 402 12.09 4.99 28.98
CA PHE A 402 11.67 5.20 27.59
C PHE A 402 10.86 3.98 27.13
N ALA A 403 9.95 4.15 26.16
CA ALA A 403 9.24 3.05 25.52
C ALA A 403 9.34 3.16 23.99
N THR A 404 9.62 2.05 23.34
CA THR A 404 9.60 1.93 21.88
C THR A 404 9.25 0.51 21.48
N CYS A 405 8.50 0.34 20.39
CA CYS A 405 8.13 -0.99 19.90
C CYS A 405 8.37 -1.15 18.39
N ASN A 406 8.82 -0.11 17.72
CA ASN A 406 9.08 -0.14 16.29
C ASN A 406 10.54 -0.47 16.01
N THR A 407 10.79 -1.60 15.34
CA THR A 407 12.13 -2.13 15.05
C THR A 407 13.01 -1.18 14.27
N THR A 408 12.44 -0.47 13.28
CA THR A 408 13.18 0.53 12.48
C THR A 408 13.65 1.69 13.35
N ARG A 409 12.81 2.15 14.29
CA ARG A 409 13.19 3.21 15.24
C ARG A 409 14.24 2.73 16.23
N VAL A 410 14.14 1.49 16.72
CA VAL A 410 15.15 0.89 17.60
C VAL A 410 16.50 0.85 16.89
N ALA A 411 16.56 0.38 15.66
CA ALA A 411 17.80 0.34 14.87
C ALA A 411 18.37 1.74 14.61
N ALA A 412 17.51 2.71 14.26
CA ALA A 412 17.93 4.11 14.01
C ALA A 412 18.31 4.88 15.28
N SER A 413 17.84 4.44 16.46
CA SER A 413 18.05 5.14 17.74
C SER A 413 19.06 4.45 18.66
N ARG A 414 19.91 3.58 18.12
CA ARG A 414 20.84 2.77 18.90
C ARG A 414 21.72 3.62 19.84
N GLU A 415 22.31 4.70 19.34
CA GLU A 415 23.13 5.61 20.14
C GLU A 415 22.32 6.30 21.23
N ALA A 416 21.06 6.67 20.94
CA ALA A 416 20.15 7.25 21.91
C ALA A 416 19.74 6.23 23.00
N ILE A 417 19.58 4.95 22.65
CA ILE A 417 19.29 3.87 23.59
C ILE A 417 20.48 3.65 24.52
N GLU A 418 21.69 3.57 23.96
CA GLU A 418 22.92 3.36 24.71
C GLU A 418 23.25 4.57 25.63
N GLY A 419 22.90 5.78 25.19
CA GLY A 419 23.11 7.05 25.92
C GLY A 419 21.96 7.47 26.84
N ALA A 420 20.83 6.75 26.86
CA ALA A 420 19.61 7.17 27.53
C ALA A 420 19.76 7.30 29.07
N GLY A 421 20.68 6.55 29.69
CA GLY A 421 20.91 6.55 31.13
C GLY A 421 19.69 6.09 31.95
N ARG A 422 18.61 5.65 31.31
CA ARG A 422 17.34 5.20 31.87
C ARG A 422 16.90 3.88 31.19
N PRO A 423 16.11 3.03 31.87
CA PRO A 423 15.56 1.83 31.27
C PRO A 423 14.75 2.09 30.02
N VAL A 424 14.80 1.13 29.07
CA VAL A 424 14.01 1.19 27.83
C VAL A 424 13.08 -0.01 27.78
N ILE A 425 11.77 0.26 27.79
CA ILE A 425 10.71 -0.73 27.59
C ILE A 425 10.61 -1.03 26.10
N LEU A 426 10.93 -2.25 25.71
CA LEU A 426 10.88 -2.68 24.32
C LEU A 426 10.65 -4.20 24.23
N PRO A 427 10.00 -4.67 23.15
CA PRO A 427 9.74 -6.10 22.97
C PRO A 427 10.94 -6.79 22.28
N LEU A 428 11.81 -7.48 23.03
CA LEU A 428 12.95 -8.20 22.44
C LEU A 428 12.50 -9.27 21.45
N SER A 429 11.36 -9.92 21.70
CA SER A 429 10.78 -10.95 20.81
C SER A 429 10.45 -10.46 19.40
N VAL A 430 10.26 -9.16 19.20
CA VAL A 430 10.02 -8.57 17.87
C VAL A 430 11.29 -7.98 17.23
N LEU A 431 12.43 -8.00 17.92
CA LEU A 431 13.71 -7.54 17.40
C LEU A 431 14.50 -8.73 16.86
N GLY A 432 15.23 -8.57 15.77
CA GLY A 432 16.15 -9.59 15.24
C GLY A 432 17.30 -9.87 16.22
N GLU A 433 17.82 -11.09 16.25
CA GLU A 433 18.89 -11.49 17.16
C GLU A 433 20.16 -10.65 17.05
N ASP A 434 20.48 -10.13 15.86
CA ASP A 434 21.60 -9.24 15.60
C ASP A 434 21.40 -7.87 16.24
N VAL A 435 20.18 -7.35 16.25
CA VAL A 435 19.84 -6.10 16.96
C VAL A 435 19.96 -6.32 18.46
N VAL A 436 19.41 -7.41 18.98
CA VAL A 436 19.48 -7.78 20.41
C VAL A 436 20.93 -7.99 20.85
N ARG A 437 21.74 -8.72 20.06
CA ARG A 437 23.17 -8.92 20.33
C ARG A 437 24.00 -7.64 20.32
N ALA A 438 23.59 -6.69 19.51
CA ALA A 438 24.28 -5.40 19.40
C ALA A 438 23.92 -4.42 20.54
N MET A 439 22.83 -4.68 21.29
CA MET A 439 22.44 -3.90 22.45
C MET A 439 23.17 -4.38 23.70
N ARG A 440 23.72 -3.43 24.49
CA ARG A 440 24.36 -3.79 25.77
C ARG A 440 23.26 -4.18 26.78
N PRO A 441 23.45 -5.23 27.62
CA PRO A 441 22.42 -5.79 28.49
C PRO A 441 22.01 -4.95 29.69
N GLY A 442 22.37 -3.67 29.76
CA GLY A 442 22.04 -2.80 30.89
C GLY A 442 20.87 -1.89 30.58
N GLY A 443 19.73 -2.04 31.29
CA GLY A 443 18.61 -1.08 31.20
C GLY A 443 17.52 -1.42 30.20
N ILE A 444 17.46 -2.64 29.64
CA ILE A 444 16.33 -3.06 28.82
C ILE A 444 15.26 -3.74 29.68
N LEU A 445 14.03 -3.28 29.54
CA LEU A 445 12.84 -3.89 30.11
C LEU A 445 12.09 -4.59 28.97
N ASP A 446 12.32 -5.91 28.84
CA ASP A 446 11.72 -6.73 27.80
C ASP A 446 10.24 -7.00 28.14
N TYR A 447 9.36 -6.19 27.57
CA TYR A 447 7.91 -6.36 27.62
C TYR A 447 7.42 -6.81 26.26
N GLY A 448 6.84 -8.02 26.20
CA GLY A 448 6.48 -8.68 24.96
C GLY A 448 5.44 -7.92 24.12
N LEU A 449 5.39 -8.24 22.83
CA LEU A 449 4.44 -7.66 21.89
C LEU A 449 3.95 -8.69 20.89
N ALA A 450 2.62 -8.84 20.78
CA ALA A 450 1.95 -9.52 19.68
C ALA A 450 1.12 -8.51 18.88
N ILE A 451 1.18 -8.60 17.56
CA ILE A 451 0.32 -7.81 16.66
C ILE A 451 -0.83 -8.70 16.21
N GLU A 452 -2.05 -8.31 16.59
CA GLU A 452 -3.28 -9.05 16.27
C GLU A 452 -4.39 -8.05 15.86
N PRO A 453 -4.83 -8.05 14.59
CA PRO A 453 -5.84 -7.12 14.11
C PRO A 453 -7.12 -7.13 14.96
N GLY A 454 -7.57 -5.95 15.37
CA GLY A 454 -8.78 -5.76 16.17
C GLY A 454 -8.68 -6.15 17.64
N ALA A 455 -7.51 -6.64 18.12
CA ALA A 455 -7.30 -6.99 19.51
C ALA A 455 -6.64 -5.87 20.30
N PHE A 456 -6.98 -5.75 21.58
CA PHE A 456 -6.17 -5.06 22.60
C PHE A 456 -6.20 -5.90 23.87
N ALA A 457 -5.03 -6.36 24.31
CA ALA A 457 -4.86 -7.02 25.61
C ALA A 457 -3.57 -6.53 26.27
N ALA A 458 -3.67 -6.30 27.58
CA ALA A 458 -2.57 -5.89 28.44
C ALA A 458 -2.31 -6.99 29.47
N GLU A 459 -1.28 -7.79 29.21
CA GLU A 459 -0.86 -8.89 30.07
C GLU A 459 0.43 -8.49 30.81
N ASP A 460 0.71 -9.09 31.96
CA ASP A 460 1.83 -8.68 32.81
C ASP A 460 3.20 -8.75 32.10
N GLY A 461 3.39 -9.72 31.23
CA GLY A 461 4.62 -9.90 30.43
C GLY A 461 4.56 -9.36 29.00
N GLY A 462 3.45 -8.82 28.52
CA GLY A 462 3.37 -8.37 27.12
C GLY A 462 2.05 -7.74 26.72
N ALA A 463 2.06 -7.08 25.58
CA ALA A 463 0.91 -6.44 24.96
C ALA A 463 0.46 -7.21 23.71
N ARG A 464 -0.85 -7.24 23.45
CA ARG A 464 -1.44 -7.64 22.19
C ARG A 464 -2.21 -6.46 21.62
N ILE A 465 -1.74 -5.91 20.52
CA ILE A 465 -2.29 -4.67 19.93
C ILE A 465 -2.44 -4.83 18.41
N PRO A 466 -3.37 -4.09 17.76
CA PRO A 466 -3.66 -4.29 16.35
C PRO A 466 -2.56 -3.77 15.39
N ALA A 467 -1.73 -2.85 15.84
CA ALA A 467 -0.66 -2.27 15.04
C ALA A 467 0.55 -1.89 15.92
N SER A 468 1.75 -1.86 15.34
CA SER A 468 3.00 -1.52 16.05
C SER A 468 3.08 -0.02 16.37
N LEU A 469 2.20 0.44 17.25
CA LEU A 469 2.12 1.81 17.73
C LEU A 469 2.62 1.90 19.17
N VAL A 470 3.59 2.78 19.41
CA VAL A 470 4.22 2.93 20.73
C VAL A 470 3.26 3.44 21.80
N GLY A 471 2.28 4.29 21.44
CA GLY A 471 1.26 4.77 22.38
C GLY A 471 0.44 3.62 22.99
N PRO A 472 -0.27 2.81 22.18
CA PRO A 472 -0.99 1.63 22.67
C PRO A 472 -0.11 0.63 23.41
N TYR A 473 1.12 0.41 22.98
CA TYR A 473 2.07 -0.46 23.65
C TYR A 473 2.40 0.02 25.08
N ALA A 474 2.69 1.30 25.25
CA ALA A 474 2.97 1.87 26.55
C ALA A 474 1.71 1.94 27.45
N ILE A 475 0.53 2.19 26.86
CA ILE A 475 -0.75 2.12 27.59
C ILE A 475 -0.98 0.69 28.09
N ALA A 476 -0.72 -0.33 27.25
CA ALA A 476 -0.85 -1.73 27.68
C ALA A 476 0.10 -2.06 28.83
N PHE A 477 1.36 -1.60 28.78
CA PHE A 477 2.32 -1.77 29.87
C PHE A 477 1.79 -1.14 31.18
N ALA A 478 1.27 0.09 31.13
CA ALA A 478 0.73 0.78 32.31
C ALA A 478 -0.50 0.06 32.89
N ILE A 479 -1.43 -0.38 32.03
CA ILE A 479 -2.64 -1.12 32.44
C ILE A 479 -2.26 -2.48 33.05
N ALA A 480 -1.39 -3.24 32.39
CA ALA A 480 -0.92 -4.54 32.89
C ALA A 480 -0.20 -4.40 34.23
N GLY A 481 0.59 -3.36 34.38
CA GLY A 481 1.26 -3.03 35.62
C GLY A 481 0.33 -2.63 36.76
N GLY A 482 -0.96 -2.40 36.48
CA GLY A 482 -1.95 -2.02 37.51
C GLY A 482 -1.88 -0.53 37.86
N ALA A 483 -1.49 0.33 36.92
CA ALA A 483 -1.51 1.78 37.13
C ALA A 483 -2.88 2.25 37.63
N ALA A 484 -2.90 3.14 38.62
CA ALA A 484 -4.15 3.74 39.15
C ALA A 484 -4.78 4.65 38.11
N THR A 485 -4.00 5.57 37.55
CA THR A 485 -4.38 6.43 36.44
C THR A 485 -3.25 6.46 35.41
N VAL A 486 -3.61 6.47 34.13
CA VAL A 486 -2.67 6.70 33.04
C VAL A 486 -2.89 8.09 32.48
N TYR A 487 -1.97 8.98 32.77
CA TYR A 487 -1.95 10.34 32.23
C TYR A 487 -1.25 10.37 30.88
N LEU A 488 -1.77 11.18 29.96
CA LEU A 488 -1.25 11.35 28.59
C LEU A 488 -0.86 12.82 28.41
N ALA A 489 0.34 13.08 27.89
CA ALA A 489 0.75 14.42 27.49
C ALA A 489 1.46 14.37 26.12
N GLY A 490 1.13 15.33 25.23
CA GLY A 490 1.64 15.31 23.86
C GLY A 490 0.98 14.29 22.94
N PHE A 491 -0.16 13.73 23.33
CA PHE A 491 -1.00 12.88 22.49
C PHE A 491 -1.97 13.74 21.65
N ASP A 492 -1.44 14.60 20.83
CA ASP A 492 -2.21 15.62 20.11
C ASP A 492 -3.18 15.03 19.08
N GLY A 493 -2.82 13.86 18.53
CA GLY A 493 -3.48 13.19 17.42
C GLY A 493 -2.76 13.40 16.09
N PHE A 494 -3.19 12.64 15.11
CA PHE A 494 -2.76 12.77 13.71
C PHE A 494 -3.79 13.60 12.92
N PRO A 495 -3.42 14.16 11.76
CA PRO A 495 -4.40 14.76 10.86
C PRO A 495 -5.54 13.78 10.55
N ALA A 496 -6.76 14.30 10.37
CA ALA A 496 -7.95 13.47 10.15
C ALA A 496 -7.84 12.54 8.90
N THR A 497 -7.01 12.90 7.94
CA THR A 497 -6.71 12.11 6.73
C THR A 497 -5.64 11.04 6.95
N ASP A 498 -4.96 11.04 8.09
CA ASP A 498 -3.93 10.05 8.40
C ASP A 498 -4.59 8.78 8.96
N ARG A 499 -4.31 7.63 8.33
CA ARG A 499 -4.83 6.32 8.75
C ARG A 499 -4.57 6.03 10.24
N ARG A 500 -3.44 6.50 10.77
CA ARG A 500 -3.07 6.32 12.18
C ARG A 500 -4.05 6.98 13.14
N GLN A 501 -4.74 8.05 12.73
CA GLN A 501 -5.78 8.70 13.55
C GLN A 501 -6.94 7.73 13.80
N ALA A 502 -7.49 7.15 12.74
CA ALA A 502 -8.60 6.19 12.85
C ALA A 502 -8.18 4.91 13.61
N GLU A 503 -6.98 4.40 13.35
CA GLU A 503 -6.43 3.24 14.08
C GLU A 503 -6.31 3.53 15.58
N MET A 504 -5.74 4.67 15.95
CA MET A 504 -5.58 5.04 17.36
C MET A 504 -6.92 5.24 18.06
N VAL A 505 -7.90 5.88 17.40
CA VAL A 505 -9.27 6.04 17.95
C VAL A 505 -9.90 4.68 18.20
N ALA A 506 -9.84 3.77 17.23
CA ALA A 506 -10.39 2.41 17.36
C ALA A 506 -9.73 1.61 18.53
N ILE A 507 -8.42 1.79 18.71
CA ILE A 507 -7.70 1.18 19.85
C ILE A 507 -8.16 1.77 21.19
N LEU A 508 -8.29 3.08 21.29
CA LEU A 508 -8.74 3.74 22.53
C LEU A 508 -10.19 3.36 22.88
N ASP A 509 -11.06 3.22 21.90
CA ASP A 509 -12.42 2.71 22.10
C ASP A 509 -12.39 1.27 22.63
N ARG A 510 -11.54 0.41 22.06
CA ARG A 510 -11.35 -0.98 22.51
C ARG A 510 -10.79 -1.03 23.95
N ILE A 511 -9.85 -0.14 24.29
CA ILE A 511 -9.31 -0.05 25.65
C ILE A 511 -10.43 0.28 26.64
N ARG A 512 -11.29 1.25 26.32
CA ARG A 512 -12.42 1.65 27.16
C ARG A 512 -13.43 0.52 27.34
N GLU A 513 -13.71 -0.26 26.29
CA GLU A 513 -14.60 -1.42 26.37
C GLU A 513 -14.00 -2.55 27.23
N THR A 514 -12.71 -2.83 27.07
CA THR A 514 -12.05 -3.99 27.71
C THR A 514 -11.63 -3.70 29.15
N TYR A 515 -11.28 -2.45 29.44
CA TYR A 515 -10.76 -2.02 30.75
C TYR A 515 -11.54 -0.80 31.27
N PRO A 516 -12.87 -0.90 31.53
CA PRO A 516 -13.71 0.24 31.89
C PRO A 516 -13.31 0.91 33.22
N ASP A 517 -12.66 0.16 34.11
CA ASP A 517 -12.19 0.67 35.38
C ASP A 517 -10.83 1.38 35.32
N ARG A 518 -10.22 1.47 34.14
CA ARG A 518 -8.92 2.13 33.95
C ARG A 518 -9.13 3.55 33.41
N ARG A 519 -8.57 4.53 34.12
CA ARG A 519 -8.66 5.92 33.69
C ARG A 519 -7.50 6.29 32.79
N LEU A 520 -7.84 6.78 31.58
CA LEU A 520 -6.91 7.40 30.64
C LEU A 520 -7.26 8.89 30.57
N VAL A 521 -6.35 9.74 31.02
CA VAL A 521 -6.62 11.20 31.18
C VAL A 521 -5.58 11.98 30.39
N SER A 522 -5.99 12.71 29.35
CA SER A 522 -5.10 13.64 28.67
C SER A 522 -4.94 14.94 29.44
N LEU A 523 -3.70 15.29 29.73
CA LEU A 523 -3.31 16.52 30.41
C LEU A 523 -3.02 17.68 29.43
N THR A 524 -2.91 17.39 28.15
CA THR A 524 -2.72 18.39 27.10
C THR A 524 -3.85 18.28 26.08
N PRO A 525 -4.12 19.32 25.26
CA PRO A 525 -5.11 19.24 24.19
C PRO A 525 -4.88 18.03 23.29
N THR A 526 -5.96 17.32 22.93
CA THR A 526 -5.92 16.10 22.13
C THR A 526 -7.15 15.99 21.23
N SER A 527 -6.99 15.37 20.06
CA SER A 527 -8.11 14.97 19.20
C SER A 527 -8.63 13.56 19.49
N TYR A 528 -8.03 12.86 20.46
CA TYR A 528 -8.45 11.51 20.82
C TYR A 528 -9.64 11.52 21.81
N PRO A 529 -10.53 10.49 21.75
CA PRO A 529 -11.72 10.39 22.60
C PRO A 529 -11.37 9.84 24.01
N VAL A 530 -10.60 10.59 24.77
CA VAL A 530 -10.20 10.25 26.15
C VAL A 530 -10.66 11.33 27.13
N GLU A 531 -10.72 11.00 28.43
CA GLU A 531 -10.95 11.99 29.48
C GLU A 531 -9.87 13.08 29.43
N THR A 532 -10.23 14.32 29.65
CA THR A 532 -9.29 15.44 29.63
C THR A 532 -9.26 16.15 30.98
N ALA A 533 -8.07 16.51 31.45
CA ALA A 533 -7.86 17.36 32.59
C ALA A 533 -6.84 18.46 32.28
N SER A 534 -6.90 19.56 32.99
CA SER A 534 -5.97 20.67 32.77
C SER A 534 -4.74 20.52 33.67
N LEU A 535 -3.52 20.57 33.07
CA LEU A 535 -2.26 20.70 33.82
C LEU A 535 -2.25 21.87 34.80
N TYR A 536 -3.08 22.87 34.58
CA TYR A 536 -3.14 24.11 35.37
C TYR A 536 -4.22 24.09 36.46
N ALA A 537 -5.10 23.07 36.43
CA ALA A 537 -6.23 22.95 37.34
C ALA A 537 -6.25 21.63 38.13
N VAL A 538 -5.20 20.84 38.05
CA VAL A 538 -5.09 19.59 38.83
C VAL A 538 -4.92 19.96 40.29
N GLU A 539 -5.99 19.73 41.07
CA GLU A 539 -6.03 20.00 42.51
C GLU A 539 -5.08 19.06 43.27
N GLU A 540 -4.75 19.49 44.52
CA GLU A 540 -3.91 18.67 45.41
C GLU A 540 -4.55 17.30 45.67
N PRO A 541 -3.77 16.20 45.68
CA PRO A 541 -4.27 14.96 46.26
C PRO A 541 -4.65 15.21 47.71
N SER A 542 -5.92 14.96 48.01
CA SER A 542 -6.50 15.09 49.38
C SER A 542 -5.88 14.11 50.34
#